data_965345954647659f63bffefd6db67f1c
#
_entry.id   965345954647659f63bffefd6db67f1c
#
_cell.length_a   1.000
_cell.length_b   1.000
_cell.length_c   1.000
_cell.angle_alpha   90.00
_cell.angle_beta   90.00
_cell.angle_gamma   90.00
#
_symmetry.space_group_name_H-M   'P 1'
#
loop_
_entity.id
_entity.type
_entity.pdbx_description
1 polymer ?
#
loop_
_entity_poly.entity_id
_entity_poly.type
_entity_poly.pdbx_seq_one_letter_code
_entity_poly.pdbx_strand_id
1 'polypeptide(L)'
;MKKILSAVTAILLVALCAVCVSASDAPVVYVTIADAEGKLAVVQEPITLYDTDKDGQLTINDALILAHNEFYEGGAVEGYAAGQSDYGLSMMKLWGSENGGSYGYYVNGASAWSLVDPLSDGDYLDAFVYTDLETWSDMYTTFDVREASGTSVGLTLTGAGFDEDWNPISVPVAGAEITVDGNPTGIFTDENGKVSLTLEKKDGRTVISAVSGTQTIVPPVSVVYTSTTAPQTGDLSVVMAVAAVLSLGGFAIAAKRKH
;
A
#
# COMPACT_ATOMS: atom_id res chain seq x y z
N MET A 1 50.31 24.16 29.62
CA MET A 1 49.11 24.72 29.04
C MET A 1 48.85 24.24 27.59
N LYS A 2 49.81 24.26 26.65
CA LYS A 2 49.61 23.84 25.25
C LYS A 2 49.23 22.33 25.09
N LYS A 3 49.72 21.44 25.94
CA LYS A 3 49.42 19.99 25.90
C LYS A 3 48.01 19.65 26.44
N ILE A 4 47.50 20.45 27.40
CA ILE A 4 46.13 20.27 27.95
C ILE A 4 45.11 20.79 26.95
N LEU A 5 45.39 21.88 26.25
CA LEU A 5 44.52 22.43 25.22
C LEU A 5 44.35 21.47 24.03
N SER A 6 45.43 20.77 23.62
CA SER A 6 45.42 19.76 22.55
C SER A 6 44.59 18.51 22.93
N ALA A 7 44.63 18.09 24.18
CA ALA A 7 43.86 16.94 24.66
C ALA A 7 42.35 17.26 24.72
N VAL A 8 41.98 18.45 25.15
CA VAL A 8 40.59 18.92 25.22
C VAL A 8 40.00 19.04 23.79
N THR A 9 40.79 19.56 22.83
CA THR A 9 40.35 19.70 21.44
C THR A 9 40.15 18.31 20.77
N ALA A 10 41.02 17.36 21.10
CA ALA A 10 40.90 15.97 20.57
C ALA A 10 39.65 15.24 21.13
N ILE A 11 39.34 15.44 22.43
CA ILE A 11 38.14 14.87 23.07
C ILE A 11 36.87 15.52 22.50
N LEU A 12 36.88 16.82 22.25
CA LEU A 12 35.74 17.51 21.64
C LEU A 12 35.49 17.07 20.19
N LEU A 13 36.56 16.81 19.40
CA LEU A 13 36.43 16.27 18.04
C LEU A 13 35.90 14.82 18.02
N VAL A 14 36.33 13.98 18.95
CA VAL A 14 35.84 12.61 19.08
C VAL A 14 34.38 12.56 19.53
N ALA A 15 33.97 13.48 20.41
CA ALA A 15 32.59 13.61 20.85
C ALA A 15 31.66 14.12 19.70
N LEU A 16 32.19 14.95 18.79
CA LEU A 16 31.41 15.45 17.63
C LEU A 16 31.25 14.39 16.52
N CYS A 17 32.18 13.44 16.44
CA CYS A 17 32.06 12.29 15.46
C CYS A 17 31.16 11.17 15.96
N ALA A 18 30.79 11.15 17.25
CA ALA A 18 29.94 10.09 17.81
C ALA A 18 28.42 10.36 17.66
N VAL A 19 28.01 11.45 17.00
CA VAL A 19 26.61 11.81 16.77
C VAL A 19 26.26 11.81 15.28
N CYS A 20 26.96 11.01 14.48
CA CYS A 20 26.35 10.47 13.25
C CYS A 20 25.52 9.26 13.65
N VAL A 21 24.48 9.48 14.44
CA VAL A 21 23.32 8.60 14.42
C VAL A 21 22.79 8.77 12.99
N SER A 22 23.01 7.77 12.13
CA SER A 22 22.20 7.65 10.93
C SER A 22 20.77 7.71 11.43
N ALA A 23 20.05 8.80 11.15
CA ALA A 23 18.62 8.74 11.18
C ALA A 23 18.28 7.60 10.21
N SER A 24 17.85 6.46 10.72
CA SER A 24 17.23 5.48 9.84
C SER A 24 16.05 6.23 9.25
N ASP A 25 16.00 6.29 7.93
CA ASP A 25 14.83 6.84 7.25
C ASP A 25 13.61 6.13 7.85
N ALA A 26 12.57 6.89 8.17
CA ALA A 26 11.36 6.31 8.72
C ALA A 26 10.81 5.27 7.73
N PRO A 27 10.33 4.11 8.20
CA PRO A 27 9.85 3.06 7.31
C PRO A 27 8.72 3.59 6.42
N VAL A 28 8.71 3.13 5.18
CA VAL A 28 7.66 3.43 4.19
C VAL A 28 6.91 2.14 3.88
N VAL A 29 5.59 2.18 3.96
CA VAL A 29 4.71 1.08 3.54
C VAL A 29 3.82 1.54 2.39
N TYR A 30 3.35 0.59 1.60
CA TYR A 30 2.48 0.86 0.46
C TYR A 30 1.04 0.49 0.80
N VAL A 31 0.15 1.48 0.86
CA VAL A 31 -1.24 1.26 1.29
C VAL A 31 -2.18 1.24 0.10
N THR A 32 -3.03 0.22 0.06
CA THR A 32 -4.17 0.11 -0.84
C THR A 32 -5.45 0.08 -0.01
N ILE A 33 -6.46 0.87 -0.40
CA ILE A 33 -7.79 0.84 0.23
C ILE A 33 -8.85 0.68 -0.87
N ALA A 34 -9.71 -0.34 -0.71
CA ALA A 34 -10.94 -0.48 -1.49
C ALA A 34 -12.15 -0.10 -0.64
N ASP A 35 -13.02 0.73 -1.19
CA ASP A 35 -14.22 1.26 -0.52
C ASP A 35 -15.39 0.28 -0.53
N ALA A 36 -16.54 0.70 0.03
CA ALA A 36 -17.75 -0.09 0.11
C ALA A 36 -18.43 -0.38 -1.25
N GLU A 37 -18.07 0.34 -2.29
CA GLU A 37 -18.48 0.10 -3.67
C GLU A 37 -17.51 -0.84 -4.43
N GLY A 38 -16.48 -1.35 -3.75
CA GLY A 38 -15.44 -2.17 -4.35
C GLY A 38 -14.50 -1.41 -5.27
N LYS A 39 -14.36 -0.10 -5.09
CA LYS A 39 -13.46 0.74 -5.87
C LYS A 39 -12.16 0.99 -5.13
N LEU A 40 -11.07 1.04 -5.86
CA LEU A 40 -9.78 1.45 -5.33
C LEU A 40 -9.79 2.95 -5.01
N ALA A 41 -9.83 3.28 -3.73
CA ALA A 41 -9.81 4.63 -3.20
C ALA A 41 -8.36 5.12 -2.95
N VAL A 42 -7.48 4.23 -2.49
CA VAL A 42 -6.04 4.44 -2.36
C VAL A 42 -5.34 3.28 -3.07
N VAL A 43 -4.31 3.56 -3.85
CA VAL A 43 -3.70 2.58 -4.76
C VAL A 43 -2.21 2.51 -4.54
N GLN A 44 -1.75 1.60 -3.70
CA GLN A 44 -0.33 1.42 -3.36
C GLN A 44 0.40 2.76 -3.13
N GLU A 45 -0.21 3.66 -2.35
CA GLU A 45 0.42 4.94 -2.03
C GLU A 45 1.47 4.75 -0.93
N PRO A 46 2.68 5.35 -1.10
CA PRO A 46 3.72 5.25 -0.09
C PRO A 46 3.36 6.09 1.13
N ILE A 47 3.28 5.45 2.29
CA ILE A 47 3.02 6.07 3.59
C ILE A 47 4.28 5.97 4.44
N THR A 48 4.84 7.12 4.82
CA THR A 48 5.92 7.17 5.82
C THR A 48 5.33 6.91 7.19
N LEU A 49 5.73 5.81 7.82
CA LEU A 49 5.20 5.41 9.12
C LEU A 49 5.79 6.24 10.26
N TYR A 50 4.94 6.62 11.19
CA TYR A 50 5.30 7.05 12.53
C TYR A 50 4.22 6.62 13.53
N ASP A 51 4.62 6.42 14.76
CA ASP A 51 3.76 6.00 15.87
C ASP A 51 2.75 7.13 16.20
N THR A 52 1.48 6.92 15.82
CA THR A 52 0.41 7.92 15.92
C THR A 52 -0.26 7.91 17.31
N ASP A 53 -0.28 6.76 17.98
CA ASP A 53 -0.92 6.57 19.30
C ASP A 53 0.08 6.51 20.45
N LYS A 54 1.39 6.52 20.15
CA LYS A 54 2.52 6.58 21.10
C LYS A 54 2.65 5.32 21.97
N ASP A 55 2.34 4.18 21.38
CA ASP A 55 2.50 2.89 22.04
C ASP A 55 3.91 2.28 21.86
N GLY A 56 4.74 2.89 21.00
CA GLY A 56 6.12 2.51 20.73
C GLY A 56 6.25 1.50 19.60
N GLN A 57 5.19 1.24 18.85
CA GLN A 57 5.17 0.31 17.71
C GLN A 57 4.73 1.05 16.44
N LEU A 58 5.03 0.47 15.28
CA LEU A 58 4.55 0.92 13.98
C LEU A 58 3.65 -0.18 13.42
N THR A 59 2.37 0.11 13.31
CA THR A 59 1.33 -0.90 13.16
C THR A 59 0.45 -0.63 11.94
N ILE A 60 -0.42 -1.59 11.61
CA ILE A 60 -1.48 -1.41 10.61
C ILE A 60 -2.37 -0.22 10.97
N ASN A 61 -2.68 -0.03 12.28
CA ASN A 61 -3.48 1.11 12.75
C ASN A 61 -2.84 2.45 12.39
N ASP A 62 -1.52 2.59 12.60
CA ASP A 62 -0.81 3.81 12.24
C ASP A 62 -0.85 4.07 10.73
N ALA A 63 -0.58 3.06 9.93
CA ALA A 63 -0.61 3.18 8.47
C ALA A 63 -1.98 3.64 7.97
N LEU A 64 -3.07 3.07 8.51
CA LEU A 64 -4.43 3.45 8.13
C LEU A 64 -4.79 4.86 8.59
N ILE A 65 -4.42 5.26 9.81
CA ILE A 65 -4.60 6.64 10.28
C ILE A 65 -3.88 7.62 9.35
N LEU A 66 -2.63 7.32 8.99
CA LEU A 66 -1.81 8.18 8.14
C LEU A 66 -2.36 8.26 6.72
N ALA A 67 -2.75 7.14 6.14
CA ALA A 67 -3.36 7.10 4.80
C ALA A 67 -4.66 7.91 4.73
N HIS A 68 -5.52 7.80 5.76
CA HIS A 68 -6.75 8.61 5.81
C HIS A 68 -6.46 10.08 5.99
N ASN A 69 -5.48 10.44 6.83
CA ASN A 69 -5.10 11.85 7.00
C ASN A 69 -4.58 12.48 5.71
N GLU A 70 -3.97 11.69 4.82
CA GLU A 70 -3.41 12.17 3.57
C GLU A 70 -4.45 12.20 2.44
N PHE A 71 -5.29 11.17 2.33
CA PHE A 71 -6.11 10.94 1.13
C PHE A 71 -7.62 11.07 1.34
N TYR A 72 -8.13 10.98 2.58
CA TYR A 72 -9.56 11.07 2.85
C TYR A 72 -9.97 12.53 3.16
N GLU A 73 -11.09 12.98 2.61
CA GLU A 73 -11.64 14.31 2.95
C GLU A 73 -12.08 14.33 4.42
N GLY A 74 -11.49 15.21 5.23
CA GLY A 74 -11.70 15.25 6.68
C GLY A 74 -10.74 14.37 7.47
N GLY A 75 -9.82 13.65 6.79
CA GLY A 75 -8.77 12.85 7.42
C GLY A 75 -9.28 11.62 8.16
N ALA A 76 -8.43 11.07 9.04
CA ALA A 76 -8.77 9.88 9.81
C ALA A 76 -9.96 10.11 10.76
N VAL A 77 -10.17 11.33 11.24
CA VAL A 77 -11.29 11.67 12.14
C VAL A 77 -12.65 11.36 11.50
N GLU A 78 -12.78 11.63 10.20
CA GLU A 78 -14.02 11.39 9.46
C GLU A 78 -14.04 10.02 8.79
N GLY A 79 -12.88 9.56 8.27
CA GLY A 79 -12.81 8.39 7.40
C GLY A 79 -12.50 7.07 8.07
N TYR A 80 -11.93 7.06 9.29
CA TYR A 80 -11.40 5.87 9.95
C TYR A 80 -11.80 5.78 11.42
N ALA A 81 -12.02 4.57 11.90
CA ALA A 81 -12.13 4.30 13.33
C ALA A 81 -11.65 2.89 13.66
N ALA A 82 -10.99 2.75 14.80
CA ALA A 82 -10.63 1.47 15.41
C ALA A 82 -11.20 1.39 16.83
N GLY A 83 -11.51 0.20 17.28
CA GLY A 83 -12.07 -0.05 18.61
C GLY A 83 -11.62 -1.39 19.18
N GLN A 84 -11.58 -1.47 20.49
CA GLN A 84 -11.22 -2.69 21.19
C GLN A 84 -12.32 -3.75 21.05
N SER A 85 -11.95 -4.97 20.70
CA SER A 85 -12.82 -6.14 20.61
C SER A 85 -12.25 -7.29 21.46
N ASP A 86 -12.95 -8.41 21.53
CA ASP A 86 -12.47 -9.65 22.17
C ASP A 86 -11.23 -10.24 21.46
N TYR A 87 -10.98 -9.83 20.22
CA TYR A 87 -9.86 -10.28 19.38
C TYR A 87 -8.72 -9.23 19.27
N GLY A 88 -8.75 -8.18 20.09
CA GLY A 88 -7.78 -7.08 20.04
C GLY A 88 -8.35 -5.81 19.39
N LEU A 89 -7.46 -4.94 18.91
CA LEU A 89 -7.85 -3.72 18.20
C LEU A 89 -8.40 -4.09 16.82
N SER A 90 -9.65 -3.73 16.56
CA SER A 90 -10.38 -4.07 15.34
C SER A 90 -10.86 -2.81 14.63
N MET A 91 -10.99 -2.89 13.31
CA MET A 91 -11.49 -1.81 12.47
C MET A 91 -13.00 -1.64 12.66
N MET A 92 -13.44 -0.42 12.86
CA MET A 92 -14.86 -0.04 13.06
C MET A 92 -15.38 0.83 11.92
N LYS A 93 -14.49 1.52 11.22
CA LYS A 93 -14.78 2.35 10.06
C LYS A 93 -13.59 2.33 9.12
N LEU A 94 -13.85 2.19 7.83
CA LEU A 94 -12.85 2.31 6.77
C LEU A 94 -13.42 3.14 5.62
N TRP A 95 -12.68 4.12 5.19
CA TRP A 95 -13.03 5.04 4.10
C TRP A 95 -14.44 5.63 4.24
N GLY A 96 -14.78 6.02 5.48
CA GLY A 96 -16.08 6.57 5.84
C GLY A 96 -17.20 5.54 6.03
N SER A 97 -17.00 4.28 5.71
CA SER A 97 -18.01 3.23 5.82
C SER A 97 -17.95 2.53 7.17
N GLU A 98 -19.08 2.51 7.87
CA GLU A 98 -19.31 1.76 9.09
C GLU A 98 -20.19 0.55 8.75
N ASN A 99 -19.63 -0.65 8.72
CA ASN A 99 -20.37 -1.85 8.32
C ASN A 99 -20.36 -2.97 9.38
N GLY A 100 -20.29 -2.59 10.65
CA GLY A 100 -20.40 -3.54 11.76
C GLY A 100 -19.19 -4.45 11.96
N GLY A 101 -18.00 -4.02 11.49
CA GLY A 101 -16.77 -4.79 11.63
C GLY A 101 -16.49 -5.75 10.47
N SER A 102 -17.19 -5.58 9.36
CA SER A 102 -17.00 -6.38 8.13
C SER A 102 -15.94 -5.76 7.23
N TYR A 103 -14.69 -5.87 7.65
CA TYR A 103 -13.51 -5.37 6.94
C TYR A 103 -12.46 -6.45 6.81
N GLY A 104 -11.72 -6.42 5.71
CA GLY A 104 -10.54 -7.25 5.52
C GLY A 104 -9.28 -6.39 5.46
N TYR A 105 -8.18 -6.91 5.98
CA TYR A 105 -6.87 -6.32 5.83
C TYR A 105 -5.79 -7.39 5.76
N TYR A 106 -4.86 -7.20 4.82
CA TYR A 106 -3.82 -8.14 4.47
C TYR A 106 -2.48 -7.41 4.40
N VAL A 107 -1.42 -8.05 4.86
CA VAL A 107 -0.05 -7.56 4.73
C VAL A 107 0.73 -8.52 3.85
N ASN A 108 1.31 -8.03 2.76
CA ASN A 108 2.06 -8.82 1.78
C ASN A 108 1.28 -10.05 1.26
N GLY A 109 -0.04 -9.92 1.13
CA GLY A 109 -0.92 -11.00 0.66
C GLY A 109 -1.36 -12.00 1.74
N ALA A 110 -0.89 -11.87 2.98
CA ALA A 110 -1.31 -12.69 4.11
C ALA A 110 -2.34 -11.95 4.98
N SER A 111 -3.37 -12.65 5.42
CA SER A 111 -4.37 -12.08 6.34
C SER A 111 -3.72 -11.66 7.66
N ALA A 112 -3.96 -10.43 8.08
CA ALA A 112 -3.52 -9.95 9.39
C ALA A 112 -4.57 -10.27 10.46
N TRP A 113 -4.11 -10.38 11.71
CA TRP A 113 -4.97 -10.76 12.84
C TRP A 113 -5.55 -9.55 13.57
N SER A 114 -4.78 -8.49 13.68
CA SER A 114 -5.14 -7.32 14.46
C SER A 114 -4.55 -6.06 13.84
N LEU A 115 -5.19 -4.93 14.09
CA LEU A 115 -4.66 -3.63 13.69
C LEU A 115 -3.36 -3.26 14.41
N VAL A 116 -3.00 -3.95 15.50
CA VAL A 116 -1.71 -3.79 16.20
C VAL A 116 -0.61 -4.68 15.62
N ASP A 117 -0.88 -5.45 14.56
CA ASP A 117 0.18 -6.21 13.89
C ASP A 117 1.24 -5.24 13.34
N PRO A 118 2.53 -5.51 13.58
CA PRO A 118 3.60 -4.61 13.20
C PRO A 118 3.80 -4.57 11.70
N LEU A 119 4.19 -3.40 11.19
CA LEU A 119 4.62 -3.18 9.81
C LEU A 119 6.10 -2.86 9.71
N SER A 120 6.70 -3.26 8.61
CA SER A 120 8.11 -3.05 8.28
C SER A 120 8.24 -2.21 7.00
N ASP A 121 9.43 -1.63 6.81
CA ASP A 121 9.75 -0.92 5.57
C ASP A 121 9.55 -1.80 4.35
N GLY A 122 8.84 -1.27 3.34
CA GLY A 122 8.52 -1.96 2.09
C GLY A 122 7.28 -2.85 2.14
N ASP A 123 6.58 -2.98 3.26
CA ASP A 123 5.35 -3.79 3.34
C ASP A 123 4.22 -3.20 2.49
N TYR A 124 3.41 -4.10 1.91
CA TYR A 124 2.17 -3.78 1.21
C TYR A 124 0.98 -4.08 2.12
N LEU A 125 0.23 -3.06 2.49
CA LEU A 125 -1.00 -3.16 3.27
C LEU A 125 -2.20 -2.96 2.34
N ASP A 126 -3.04 -3.99 2.21
CA ASP A 126 -4.31 -3.92 1.50
C ASP A 126 -5.45 -3.96 2.53
N ALA A 127 -6.29 -2.93 2.56
CA ALA A 127 -7.48 -2.86 3.41
C ALA A 127 -8.73 -2.64 2.56
N PHE A 128 -9.84 -3.26 2.93
CA PHE A 128 -11.07 -3.15 2.16
C PHE A 128 -12.33 -3.29 3.01
N VAL A 129 -13.40 -2.69 2.52
CA VAL A 129 -14.76 -2.87 3.03
C VAL A 129 -15.40 -4.01 2.25
N TYR A 130 -16.04 -4.98 2.93
CA TYR A 130 -16.81 -6.00 2.22
C TYR A 130 -18.00 -5.36 1.50
N THR A 131 -18.18 -5.69 0.22
CA THR A 131 -19.32 -5.22 -0.56
C THR A 131 -20.54 -6.13 -0.36
N ASP A 132 -20.33 -7.43 -0.11
CA ASP A 132 -21.36 -8.39 0.30
C ASP A 132 -21.45 -8.46 1.82
N LEU A 133 -22.40 -7.75 2.38
CA LEU A 133 -22.63 -7.68 3.83
C LEU A 133 -23.47 -8.86 4.37
N GLU A 134 -24.03 -9.71 3.51
CA GLU A 134 -24.85 -10.86 3.93
C GLU A 134 -24.01 -12.11 4.14
N THR A 135 -23.12 -12.42 3.20
CA THR A 135 -22.31 -13.64 3.22
C THR A 135 -20.82 -13.39 3.31
N TRP A 136 -20.38 -12.13 3.16
CA TRP A 136 -18.97 -11.70 3.16
C TRP A 136 -18.14 -12.51 2.16
N SER A 137 -18.70 -12.69 0.97
CA SER A 137 -18.14 -13.52 -0.08
C SER A 137 -17.07 -12.86 -0.92
N ASP A 138 -16.73 -11.59 -0.63
CA ASP A 138 -15.66 -10.88 -1.32
C ASP A 138 -14.34 -11.61 -1.11
N MET A 139 -13.82 -12.19 -2.19
CA MET A 139 -12.54 -12.89 -2.15
C MET A 139 -11.41 -11.86 -2.20
N TYR A 140 -10.55 -11.82 -1.18
CA TYR A 140 -9.31 -11.06 -1.29
C TYR A 140 -8.46 -11.64 -2.41
N THR A 141 -7.98 -10.78 -3.31
CA THR A 141 -7.15 -11.15 -4.44
C THR A 141 -5.87 -10.31 -4.52
N THR A 142 -4.82 -10.91 -5.06
CA THR A 142 -3.53 -10.25 -5.22
C THR A 142 -2.80 -10.73 -6.46
N PHE A 143 -2.01 -9.83 -7.08
CA PHE A 143 -1.04 -10.22 -8.09
C PHE A 143 0.29 -10.62 -7.44
N ASP A 144 0.98 -11.59 -8.07
CA ASP A 144 2.33 -12.02 -7.67
C ASP A 144 3.39 -10.93 -7.87
N VAL A 145 3.12 -9.96 -8.73
CA VAL A 145 3.99 -8.78 -8.97
C VAL A 145 3.23 -7.53 -8.54
N ARG A 146 3.68 -6.90 -7.46
CA ARG A 146 3.08 -5.66 -6.94
C ARG A 146 3.57 -4.42 -7.66
N GLU A 147 4.82 -4.43 -8.10
CA GLU A 147 5.45 -3.33 -8.81
C GLU A 147 6.35 -3.85 -9.93
N ALA A 148 6.29 -3.21 -11.10
CA ALA A 148 7.12 -3.54 -12.25
C ALA A 148 7.53 -2.29 -13.04
N SER A 149 8.49 -2.46 -13.94
CA SER A 149 8.91 -1.42 -14.88
C SER A 149 8.91 -1.94 -16.31
N GLY A 150 8.60 -1.09 -17.26
CA GLY A 150 8.57 -1.42 -18.69
C GLY A 150 7.16 -1.55 -19.23
N THR A 151 7.05 -2.02 -20.49
CA THR A 151 5.77 -2.08 -21.21
C THR A 151 5.22 -3.50 -21.36
N SER A 152 5.97 -4.51 -20.97
CA SER A 152 5.52 -5.90 -21.01
C SER A 152 5.53 -6.45 -19.60
N VAL A 153 4.39 -6.92 -19.12
CA VAL A 153 4.24 -7.46 -17.78
C VAL A 153 3.47 -8.77 -17.82
N GLY A 154 4.00 -9.79 -17.14
CA GLY A 154 3.28 -11.04 -16.86
C GLY A 154 2.86 -11.04 -15.40
N LEU A 155 1.61 -11.38 -15.13
CA LEU A 155 1.04 -11.40 -13.78
C LEU A 155 0.34 -12.74 -13.53
N THR A 156 0.30 -13.14 -12.26
CA THR A 156 -0.54 -14.23 -11.79
C THR A 156 -1.50 -13.69 -10.73
N LEU A 157 -2.79 -13.81 -10.97
CA LEU A 157 -3.83 -13.41 -10.01
C LEU A 157 -4.21 -14.61 -9.15
N THR A 158 -4.08 -14.46 -7.84
CA THR A 158 -4.52 -15.45 -6.86
C THR A 158 -5.52 -14.84 -5.89
N GLY A 159 -6.42 -15.68 -5.38
CA GLY A 159 -7.37 -15.35 -4.33
C GLY A 159 -7.05 -16.11 -3.04
N ALA A 160 -7.42 -15.52 -1.91
CA ALA A 160 -7.38 -16.19 -0.62
C ALA A 160 -8.51 -17.23 -0.53
N GLY A 161 -8.19 -18.43 -0.08
CA GLY A 161 -9.14 -19.52 0.13
C GLY A 161 -8.73 -20.38 1.30
N PHE A 162 -9.50 -21.45 1.51
CA PHE A 162 -9.21 -22.46 2.55
C PHE A 162 -9.29 -23.85 1.93
N ASP A 163 -8.43 -24.76 2.38
CA ASP A 163 -8.53 -26.17 2.05
C ASP A 163 -9.62 -26.90 2.86
N GLU A 164 -9.74 -28.22 2.68
CA GLU A 164 -10.72 -29.04 3.39
C GLU A 164 -10.50 -29.08 4.91
N ASP A 165 -9.29 -28.79 5.36
CA ASP A 165 -8.89 -28.74 6.78
C ASP A 165 -8.90 -27.30 7.33
N TRP A 166 -9.44 -26.34 6.59
CA TRP A 166 -9.50 -24.92 6.93
C TRP A 166 -8.13 -24.23 7.02
N ASN A 167 -7.09 -24.78 6.40
CA ASN A 167 -5.84 -24.07 6.28
C ASN A 167 -5.93 -23.02 5.16
N PRO A 168 -5.36 -21.81 5.36
CA PRO A 168 -5.35 -20.80 4.33
C PRO A 168 -4.51 -21.25 3.12
N ILE A 169 -5.08 -21.11 1.94
CA ILE A 169 -4.43 -21.42 0.66
C ILE A 169 -4.61 -20.26 -0.32
N SER A 170 -3.74 -20.22 -1.35
CA SER A 170 -3.92 -19.36 -2.50
C SER A 170 -4.49 -20.17 -3.64
N VAL A 171 -5.57 -19.69 -4.26
CA VAL A 171 -6.21 -20.32 -5.40
C VAL A 171 -6.08 -19.44 -6.65
N PRO A 172 -5.86 -20.01 -7.86
CA PRO A 172 -5.86 -19.23 -9.09
C PRO A 172 -7.22 -18.57 -9.32
N VAL A 173 -7.24 -17.31 -9.73
CA VAL A 173 -8.47 -16.62 -10.15
C VAL A 173 -8.53 -16.60 -11.67
N ALA A 174 -9.29 -17.54 -12.23
CA ALA A 174 -9.47 -17.69 -13.67
C ALA A 174 -10.62 -16.82 -14.19
N GLY A 175 -10.49 -16.33 -15.43
CA GLY A 175 -11.54 -15.57 -16.11
C GLY A 175 -11.81 -14.18 -15.55
N ALA A 176 -10.91 -13.65 -14.74
CA ALA A 176 -10.97 -12.26 -14.31
C ALA A 176 -10.51 -11.33 -15.45
N GLU A 177 -11.30 -10.31 -15.75
CA GLU A 177 -10.95 -9.30 -16.74
C GLU A 177 -9.97 -8.31 -16.14
N ILE A 178 -8.86 -8.09 -16.83
CA ILE A 178 -7.86 -7.12 -16.43
C ILE A 178 -8.33 -5.71 -16.79
N THR A 179 -8.11 -4.79 -15.85
CA THR A 179 -8.29 -3.36 -16.08
C THR A 179 -6.96 -2.63 -16.04
N VAL A 180 -6.83 -1.59 -16.85
CA VAL A 180 -5.68 -0.68 -16.88
C VAL A 180 -6.18 0.73 -16.63
N ASP A 181 -5.68 1.37 -15.57
CA ASP A 181 -6.15 2.69 -15.10
C ASP A 181 -7.71 2.73 -14.98
N GLY A 182 -8.29 1.65 -14.45
CA GLY A 182 -9.73 1.49 -14.25
C GLY A 182 -10.53 1.15 -15.51
N ASN A 183 -9.90 1.04 -16.69
CA ASN A 183 -10.58 0.73 -17.93
C ASN A 183 -10.45 -0.77 -18.27
N PRO A 184 -11.53 -1.48 -18.62
CA PRO A 184 -11.49 -2.87 -19.03
C PRO A 184 -10.67 -3.03 -20.31
N THR A 185 -9.89 -4.12 -20.39
CA THR A 185 -8.99 -4.37 -21.52
C THR A 185 -9.51 -5.44 -22.50
N GLY A 186 -10.52 -6.22 -22.11
CA GLY A 186 -10.92 -7.42 -22.83
C GLY A 186 -9.91 -8.58 -22.72
N ILE A 187 -8.91 -8.48 -21.84
CA ILE A 187 -7.92 -9.51 -21.58
C ILE A 187 -8.27 -10.17 -20.25
N PHE A 188 -8.28 -11.52 -20.23
CA PHE A 188 -8.71 -12.30 -19.08
C PHE A 188 -7.58 -13.19 -18.58
N THR A 189 -7.60 -13.49 -17.29
CA THR A 189 -6.71 -14.49 -16.70
C THR A 189 -7.05 -15.89 -17.21
N ASP A 190 -6.03 -16.72 -17.44
CA ASP A 190 -6.20 -18.12 -17.81
C ASP A 190 -6.64 -19.01 -16.63
N GLU A 191 -6.74 -20.32 -16.85
CA GLU A 191 -7.12 -21.30 -15.82
C GLU A 191 -6.17 -21.36 -14.61
N ASN A 192 -4.94 -20.85 -14.76
CA ASN A 192 -3.94 -20.77 -13.73
C ASN A 192 -3.83 -19.35 -13.13
N GLY A 193 -4.77 -18.46 -13.44
CA GLY A 193 -4.77 -17.06 -13.02
C GLY A 193 -3.73 -16.19 -13.73
N LYS A 194 -3.08 -16.70 -14.80
CA LYS A 194 -2.00 -16.00 -15.49
C LYS A 194 -2.52 -15.08 -16.59
N VAL A 195 -1.82 -13.96 -16.75
CA VAL A 195 -2.07 -13.01 -17.84
C VAL A 195 -0.75 -12.36 -18.26
N SER A 196 -0.68 -11.95 -19.54
CA SER A 196 0.42 -11.16 -20.09
C SER A 196 -0.14 -9.93 -20.79
N LEU A 197 0.42 -8.78 -20.49
CA LEU A 197 -0.02 -7.49 -21.00
C LEU A 197 1.11 -6.78 -21.73
N THR A 198 0.73 -6.02 -22.75
CA THR A 198 1.60 -5.01 -23.36
C THR A 198 0.96 -3.65 -23.14
N LEU A 199 1.64 -2.80 -22.39
CA LEU A 199 1.19 -1.47 -22.01
C LEU A 199 1.68 -0.43 -23.00
N GLU A 200 0.93 0.64 -23.17
CA GLU A 200 1.40 1.81 -23.92
C GLU A 200 2.52 2.50 -23.14
N LYS A 201 3.50 3.03 -23.90
CA LYS A 201 4.54 3.87 -23.33
C LYS A 201 3.96 5.22 -22.97
N LYS A 202 3.96 5.51 -21.67
CA LYS A 202 3.64 6.83 -21.12
C LYS A 202 4.59 7.13 -19.96
N ASP A 203 4.88 8.38 -19.70
CA ASP A 203 5.60 8.74 -18.48
C ASP A 203 4.67 8.62 -17.27
N GLY A 204 5.16 7.95 -16.23
CA GLY A 204 4.47 7.80 -14.98
C GLY A 204 3.97 6.39 -14.68
N ARG A 205 2.99 6.35 -13.79
CA ARG A 205 2.42 5.18 -13.17
C ARG A 205 1.22 4.67 -13.98
N THR A 206 1.15 3.37 -14.18
CA THR A 206 -0.01 2.65 -14.74
C THR A 206 -0.50 1.66 -13.68
N VAL A 207 -1.79 1.71 -13.38
CA VAL A 207 -2.42 0.81 -12.41
C VAL A 207 -3.07 -0.34 -13.16
N ILE A 208 -2.65 -1.57 -12.84
CA ILE A 208 -3.30 -2.80 -13.30
C ILE A 208 -4.12 -3.34 -12.14
N SER A 209 -5.38 -3.67 -12.44
CA SER A 209 -6.29 -4.32 -11.52
C SER A 209 -7.11 -5.37 -12.26
N ALA A 210 -8.09 -5.99 -11.61
CA ALA A 210 -8.98 -6.96 -12.22
C ALA A 210 -10.40 -6.86 -11.65
N VAL A 211 -11.37 -7.30 -12.45
CA VAL A 211 -12.76 -7.50 -12.06
C VAL A 211 -13.19 -8.91 -12.46
N SER A 212 -14.14 -9.51 -11.75
CA SER A 212 -14.66 -10.82 -12.13
C SER A 212 -16.17 -10.75 -12.33
N GLY A 213 -16.65 -11.35 -13.41
CA GLY A 213 -18.08 -11.49 -13.69
C GLY A 213 -18.75 -12.70 -13.02
N THR A 214 -17.97 -13.56 -12.37
CA THR A 214 -18.45 -14.82 -11.78
C THR A 214 -18.40 -14.87 -10.27
N GLN A 215 -17.62 -14.00 -9.65
CA GLN A 215 -17.48 -13.90 -8.20
C GLN A 215 -17.09 -12.47 -7.80
N THR A 216 -17.44 -12.07 -6.59
CA THR A 216 -17.00 -10.78 -6.05
C THR A 216 -15.56 -10.90 -5.57
N ILE A 217 -14.69 -10.08 -6.12
CA ILE A 217 -13.27 -10.03 -5.74
C ILE A 217 -12.93 -8.64 -5.21
N VAL A 218 -12.08 -8.60 -4.19
CA VAL A 218 -11.41 -7.36 -3.79
C VAL A 218 -10.43 -7.00 -4.90
N PRO A 219 -10.48 -5.77 -5.47
CA PRO A 219 -9.64 -5.40 -6.59
C PRO A 219 -8.15 -5.56 -6.28
N PRO A 220 -7.40 -6.43 -7.00
CA PRO A 220 -5.96 -6.54 -6.83
C PRO A 220 -5.26 -5.33 -7.43
N VAL A 221 -4.03 -5.06 -7.00
CA VAL A 221 -3.23 -3.97 -7.56
C VAL A 221 -1.85 -4.46 -7.97
N SER A 222 -1.44 -4.05 -9.18
CA SER A 222 -0.05 -4.03 -9.63
C SER A 222 0.24 -2.67 -10.26
N VAL A 223 1.31 -2.02 -9.85
CA VAL A 223 1.72 -0.72 -10.39
C VAL A 223 2.87 -0.93 -11.35
N VAL A 224 2.74 -0.40 -12.56
CA VAL A 224 3.78 -0.50 -13.59
C VAL A 224 4.25 0.88 -13.99
N TYR A 225 5.55 1.11 -13.87
CA TYR A 225 6.20 2.33 -14.32
C TYR A 225 6.66 2.18 -15.77
N THR A 226 6.04 2.91 -16.66
CA THR A 226 6.44 3.01 -18.05
C THR A 226 7.13 4.35 -18.29
N SER A 227 8.11 4.40 -19.19
CA SER A 227 8.79 5.64 -19.56
C SER A 227 8.91 5.76 -21.07
N THR A 228 8.71 6.98 -21.58
CA THR A 228 8.98 7.33 -22.96
C THR A 228 10.48 7.51 -23.23
N THR A 229 11.26 7.75 -22.17
CA THR A 229 12.72 7.80 -22.24
C THR A 229 13.33 6.41 -22.08
N ALA A 230 14.38 6.11 -22.82
CA ALA A 230 15.09 4.83 -22.68
C ALA A 230 15.62 4.69 -21.24
N PRO A 231 15.49 3.50 -20.59
CA PRO A 231 16.02 3.29 -19.25
C PRO A 231 17.54 3.55 -19.28
N GLN A 232 18.03 4.46 -18.45
CA GLN A 232 19.46 4.54 -18.19
C GLN A 232 19.78 3.35 -17.26
N THR A 233 20.53 2.40 -17.78
CA THR A 233 21.03 1.25 -17.00
C THR A 233 21.81 1.75 -15.80
N GLY A 234 21.26 1.65 -14.59
CA GLY A 234 21.99 1.86 -13.34
C GLY A 234 21.32 2.73 -12.27
N ASP A 235 20.11 3.22 -12.45
CA ASP A 235 19.54 4.18 -11.48
C ASP A 235 18.19 3.74 -10.91
N LEU A 236 18.25 2.84 -9.91
CA LEU A 236 17.08 2.54 -9.06
C LEU A 236 16.65 3.75 -8.20
N SER A 237 17.55 4.75 -8.07
CA SER A 237 17.27 6.00 -7.33
C SER A 237 16.29 6.93 -8.04
N VAL A 238 16.07 6.79 -9.36
CA VAL A 238 15.15 7.64 -10.12
C VAL A 238 13.68 7.28 -9.85
N VAL A 239 13.39 6.02 -9.59
CA VAL A 239 12.01 5.58 -9.30
C VAL A 239 11.50 6.21 -7.99
N MET A 240 12.37 6.29 -6.97
CA MET A 240 12.04 6.96 -5.70
C MET A 240 11.95 8.48 -5.82
N ALA A 241 12.70 9.10 -6.76
CA ALA A 241 12.65 10.55 -6.96
C ALA A 241 11.36 11.02 -7.66
N VAL A 242 10.74 10.18 -8.51
CA VAL A 242 9.49 10.53 -9.19
C VAL A 242 8.31 10.50 -8.22
N ALA A 243 8.28 9.56 -7.27
CA ALA A 243 7.26 9.52 -6.22
C ALA A 243 7.34 10.77 -5.32
N ALA A 244 8.57 11.21 -4.97
CA ALA A 244 8.76 12.42 -4.15
C ALA A 244 8.35 13.73 -4.85
N VAL A 245 8.47 13.81 -6.18
CA VAL A 245 8.09 15.02 -6.95
C VAL A 245 6.57 15.12 -7.11
N LEU A 246 5.86 14.00 -7.19
CA LEU A 246 4.40 14.01 -7.29
C LEU A 246 3.74 14.40 -5.96
N SER A 247 4.33 14.01 -4.81
CA SER A 247 3.84 14.42 -3.49
C SER A 247 4.01 15.92 -3.23
N LEU A 248 5.07 16.55 -3.77
CA LEU A 248 5.28 18.01 -3.66
C LEU A 248 4.38 18.82 -4.60
N GLY A 249 3.92 18.22 -5.72
CA GLY A 249 3.00 18.85 -6.66
C GLY A 249 1.57 19.01 -6.10
N GLY A 250 1.13 18.09 -5.26
CA GLY A 250 -0.19 18.14 -4.61
C GLY A 250 -0.34 19.32 -3.64
N PHE A 251 0.69 19.68 -2.91
CA PHE A 251 0.69 20.81 -1.98
C PHE A 251 0.56 22.18 -2.66
N ALA A 252 1.02 22.33 -3.90
CA ALA A 252 0.95 23.61 -4.62
C ALA A 252 -0.44 23.94 -5.14
N ILE A 253 -1.32 22.95 -5.30
CA ILE A 253 -2.68 23.16 -5.82
C ILE A 253 -3.66 23.51 -4.70
N ALA A 254 -3.46 22.97 -3.49
CA ALA A 254 -4.31 23.26 -2.33
C ALA A 254 -4.15 24.70 -1.80
N ALA A 255 -2.96 25.30 -1.95
CA ALA A 255 -2.67 26.66 -1.47
C ALA A 255 -3.31 27.77 -2.31
N LYS A 256 -3.88 27.49 -3.50
CA LYS A 256 -4.40 28.49 -4.44
C LYS A 256 -5.91 28.68 -4.38
N ARG A 257 -6.63 28.01 -3.48
CA ARG A 257 -8.10 28.11 -3.33
C ARG A 257 -8.61 28.88 -2.11
N LYS A 258 -7.75 29.64 -1.43
CA LYS A 258 -8.21 30.62 -0.41
C LYS A 258 -7.75 32.02 -0.80
N HIS A 259 -8.50 32.62 -1.69
CA HIS A 259 -8.73 34.09 -1.76
C HIS A 259 -10.01 34.32 -2.58
#